data_b2b22d9fd1c247223c1887fb7e91864e
#
_entry.id   b2b22d9fd1c247223c1887fb7e91864e
#
_cell.length_a   1.000
_cell.length_b   1.000
_cell.length_c   1.000
_cell.angle_alpha   90.00
_cell.angle_beta   90.00
_cell.angle_gamma   90.00
#
_symmetry.space_group_name_H-M   'P 1'
#
loop_
_entity.id
_entity.type
_entity.pdbx_description
1 polymer ?
#
loop_
_entity_poly.entity_id
_entity_poly.type
_entity_poly.pdbx_seq_one_letter_code
_entity_poly.pdbx_strand_id
1 'polypeptide(L)'
;GSMAQFNGGNIYDDRADLVSATYGKDINLTLYAGRGAQSGAGWAWDDDKKAMKETKAFTGNFWGANLGAKFSKATEARLAYFRFSDPDESVFYGTDNDALTIWTVGVKGTVAKQLVLAADYYKSNANDQNKGWALGAQWGKATPAKVGSWDLFVKYLKMDANSYIANGQLESVMSKNEGIKGWNIGADYTIAKNIMAKVLYNNTKSTVGDKDQRCLWTSLHFNF
;
A
#
# COMPACT_ATOMS: atom_id res chain seq x y z
N GLY A 1 5.47 -18.56 -1.01
CA GLY A 1 5.54 -17.17 -0.58
C GLY A 1 4.34 -16.75 0.23
N SER A 2 4.54 -15.88 1.19
CA SER A 2 3.48 -15.26 1.98
C SER A 2 3.16 -13.87 1.44
N MET A 3 1.98 -13.35 1.77
CA MET A 3 1.62 -11.96 1.46
C MET A 3 2.54 -11.01 2.22
N ALA A 4 3.13 -10.05 1.53
CA ALA A 4 3.95 -9.00 2.11
C ALA A 4 3.28 -7.64 1.89
N GLN A 5 3.16 -6.85 2.97
CA GLN A 5 2.56 -5.52 2.91
C GLN A 5 3.57 -4.47 3.37
N PHE A 6 3.98 -3.58 2.48
CA PHE A 6 4.81 -2.45 2.82
C PHE A 6 3.98 -1.17 2.85
N ASN A 7 4.14 -0.45 3.95
CA ASN A 7 3.39 0.78 4.22
C ASN A 7 1.87 0.61 4.16
N GLY A 8 1.34 -0.45 4.81
CA GLY A 8 -0.08 -0.76 4.84
C GLY A 8 -0.66 -1.11 3.46
N GLY A 9 0.14 -1.73 2.60
CA GLY A 9 -0.24 -2.12 1.24
C GLY A 9 -0.20 -1.00 0.20
N ASN A 10 0.20 0.21 0.57
CA ASN A 10 0.23 1.32 -0.38
C ASN A 10 1.43 1.25 -1.35
N ILE A 11 2.56 0.66 -0.95
CA ILE A 11 3.75 0.49 -1.79
C ILE A 11 3.77 -0.88 -2.45
N TYR A 12 3.56 -1.91 -1.65
CA TYR A 12 3.57 -3.31 -2.08
C TYR A 12 2.58 -4.10 -1.23
N ASP A 13 1.73 -4.86 -1.88
CA ASP A 13 0.77 -5.78 -1.26
C ASP A 13 0.56 -6.97 -2.19
N ASP A 14 1.51 -7.90 -2.18
CA ASP A 14 1.46 -9.10 -2.99
C ASP A 14 2.38 -10.19 -2.38
N ARG A 15 2.54 -11.30 -3.08
CA ARG A 15 3.37 -12.41 -2.65
C ARG A 15 4.84 -12.03 -2.63
N ALA A 16 5.54 -12.45 -1.60
CA ALA A 16 6.98 -12.32 -1.50
C ALA A 16 7.61 -13.42 -0.64
N ASP A 17 8.83 -13.76 -0.96
CA ASP A 17 9.74 -14.49 -0.07
C ASP A 17 10.66 -13.45 0.56
N LEU A 18 10.53 -13.24 1.86
CA LEU A 18 11.26 -12.17 2.53
C LEU A 18 11.84 -12.60 3.88
N VAL A 19 12.92 -11.95 4.24
CA VAL A 19 13.49 -11.91 5.59
C VAL A 19 13.38 -10.49 6.10
N SER A 20 13.00 -10.33 7.36
CA SER A 20 13.01 -9.03 8.02
C SER A 20 13.60 -9.14 9.42
N ALA A 21 14.26 -8.08 9.85
CA ALA A 21 14.80 -7.95 11.20
C ALA A 21 14.43 -6.58 11.75
N THR A 22 13.91 -6.54 12.98
CA THR A 22 13.55 -5.30 13.67
C THR A 22 14.40 -5.15 14.93
N TYR A 23 14.99 -3.98 15.08
CA TYR A 23 15.73 -3.58 16.27
C TYR A 23 15.15 -2.30 16.87
N GLY A 24 15.11 -2.23 18.20
CA GLY A 24 14.61 -1.07 18.93
C GLY A 24 13.13 -1.22 19.34
N LYS A 25 12.62 -0.23 20.05
CA LYS A 25 11.25 -0.24 20.62
C LYS A 25 10.49 1.04 20.26
N ASP A 26 10.71 2.13 20.96
CA ASP A 26 10.04 3.41 20.68
C ASP A 26 10.67 4.11 19.46
N ILE A 27 11.97 3.95 19.27
CA ILE A 27 12.64 4.17 17.99
C ILE A 27 13.06 2.79 17.53
N ASN A 28 12.59 2.40 16.37
CA ASN A 28 12.86 1.07 15.80
C ASN A 28 13.27 1.17 14.33
N LEU A 29 14.17 0.28 13.96
CA LEU A 29 14.61 0.10 12.59
C LEU A 29 14.22 -1.32 12.15
N THR A 30 13.45 -1.42 11.08
CA THR A 30 13.18 -2.71 10.43
C THR A 30 13.90 -2.74 9.08
N LEU A 31 14.67 -3.77 8.87
CA LEU A 31 15.31 -4.07 7.58
C LEU A 31 14.55 -5.19 6.88
N TYR A 32 14.46 -5.10 5.57
CA TYR A 32 13.79 -6.06 4.71
C TYR A 32 14.71 -6.46 3.56
N ALA A 33 14.71 -7.73 3.21
CA ALA A 33 15.31 -8.23 1.97
C ALA A 33 14.52 -9.44 1.47
N GLY A 34 14.33 -9.51 0.16
CA GLY A 34 13.56 -10.62 -0.40
C GLY A 34 13.37 -10.53 -1.90
N ARG A 35 12.45 -11.37 -2.38
CA ARG A 35 12.02 -11.41 -3.76
C ARG A 35 10.50 -11.30 -3.80
N GLY A 36 10.01 -10.32 -4.55
CA GLY A 36 8.59 -10.16 -4.83
C GLY A 36 8.20 -11.01 -6.02
N ALA A 37 7.02 -11.57 -5.98
CA ALA A 37 6.38 -12.25 -7.10
C ALA A 37 4.93 -11.77 -7.17
N GLN A 38 4.70 -10.77 -7.99
CA GLN A 38 3.36 -10.24 -8.22
C GLN A 38 2.50 -11.30 -8.92
N SER A 39 1.29 -11.53 -8.44
CA SER A 39 0.34 -12.43 -9.07
C SER A 39 -0.36 -11.74 -10.25
N GLY A 40 -0.46 -12.43 -11.36
CA GLY A 40 -1.13 -11.96 -12.58
C GLY A 40 -0.22 -11.22 -13.55
N ALA A 41 -0.79 -10.76 -14.65
CA ALA A 41 -0.10 -9.97 -15.66
C ALA A 41 0.07 -8.52 -15.18
N GLY A 42 1.22 -7.93 -15.48
CA GLY A 42 1.40 -6.49 -15.39
C GLY A 42 0.79 -5.80 -16.63
N TRP A 43 0.54 -4.53 -16.52
CA TRP A 43 0.07 -3.69 -17.63
C TRP A 43 0.83 -2.38 -17.63
N ALA A 44 1.30 -1.93 -18.77
CA ALA A 44 1.95 -0.64 -18.95
C ALA A 44 1.32 0.12 -20.12
N TRP A 45 1.34 1.42 -20.05
CA TRP A 45 0.93 2.26 -21.17
C TRP A 45 1.98 2.22 -22.28
N ASP A 46 1.57 1.91 -23.48
CA ASP A 46 2.39 1.97 -24.68
C ASP A 46 2.12 3.32 -25.37
N ASP A 47 3.07 4.24 -25.29
CA ASP A 47 2.94 5.58 -25.85
C ASP A 47 2.85 5.59 -27.38
N ASP A 48 3.49 4.65 -28.05
CA ASP A 48 3.47 4.54 -29.51
C ASP A 48 2.10 4.08 -29.99
N LYS A 49 1.49 3.12 -29.30
CA LYS A 49 0.19 2.56 -29.65
C LYS A 49 -1.00 3.28 -29.01
N LYS A 50 -0.72 4.24 -28.08
CA LYS A 50 -1.75 4.91 -27.27
C LYS A 50 -2.72 3.93 -26.61
N ALA A 51 -2.21 2.81 -26.12
CA ALA A 51 -2.98 1.71 -25.57
C ALA A 51 -2.26 1.04 -24.40
N MET A 52 -3.02 0.36 -23.54
CA MET A 52 -2.45 -0.52 -22.50
C MET A 52 -1.86 -1.77 -23.14
N LYS A 53 -0.64 -2.09 -22.79
CA LYS A 53 0.07 -3.30 -23.20
C LYS A 53 0.24 -4.21 -21.99
N GLU A 54 -0.06 -5.49 -22.19
CA GLU A 54 0.27 -6.50 -21.19
C GLU A 54 1.77 -6.64 -21.05
N THR A 55 2.24 -6.63 -19.81
CA THR A 55 3.64 -6.82 -19.44
C THR A 55 3.74 -7.99 -18.47
N LYS A 56 4.96 -8.45 -18.23
CA LYS A 56 5.19 -9.41 -17.14
C LYS A 56 4.89 -8.74 -15.80
N ALA A 57 4.32 -9.51 -14.89
CA ALA A 57 4.20 -9.09 -13.49
C ALA A 57 5.58 -8.91 -12.87
N PHE A 58 5.68 -8.00 -11.90
CA PHE A 58 6.93 -7.80 -11.16
C PHE A 58 7.38 -9.11 -10.50
N THR A 59 8.57 -9.56 -10.86
CA THR A 59 9.26 -10.71 -10.26
C THR A 59 10.71 -10.31 -10.08
N GLY A 60 11.02 -9.65 -8.99
CA GLY A 60 12.35 -9.09 -8.77
C GLY A 60 12.75 -9.06 -7.31
N ASN A 61 14.02 -8.74 -7.07
CA ASN A 61 14.55 -8.60 -5.73
C ASN A 61 14.18 -7.23 -5.15
N PHE A 62 13.98 -7.20 -3.86
CA PHE A 62 13.83 -5.94 -3.13
C PHE A 62 14.63 -5.95 -1.83
N TRP A 63 14.99 -4.78 -1.39
CA TRP A 63 15.44 -4.53 -0.04
C TRP A 63 14.92 -3.17 0.43
N GLY A 64 14.86 -2.98 1.74
CA GLY A 64 14.34 -1.74 2.30
C GLY A 64 14.66 -1.59 3.77
N ALA A 65 14.42 -0.39 4.26
CA ALA A 65 14.53 -0.02 5.65
C ALA A 65 13.34 0.84 6.05
N ASN A 66 12.82 0.63 7.25
CA ASN A 66 11.76 1.43 7.85
C ASN A 66 12.20 1.86 9.24
N LEU A 67 12.37 3.16 9.44
CA LEU A 67 12.62 3.79 10.72
C LEU A 67 11.30 4.30 11.29
N GLY A 68 10.85 3.70 12.38
CA GLY A 68 9.69 4.13 13.15
C GLY A 68 10.11 4.90 14.40
N ALA A 69 9.36 5.94 14.75
CA ALA A 69 9.55 6.69 15.98
C ALA A 69 8.22 6.97 16.66
N LYS A 70 8.07 6.54 17.92
CA LYS A 70 6.93 6.87 18.78
C LYS A 70 7.29 8.08 19.64
N PHE A 71 6.71 9.21 19.32
CA PHE A 71 6.92 10.45 20.11
C PHE A 71 6.08 10.48 21.38
N SER A 72 4.98 9.74 21.40
CA SER A 72 4.10 9.58 22.55
C SER A 72 3.29 8.29 22.41
N LYS A 73 2.44 7.97 23.39
CA LYS A 73 1.46 6.88 23.27
C LYS A 73 0.43 7.11 22.15
N ALA A 74 0.31 8.35 21.72
CA ALA A 74 -0.70 8.79 20.75
C ALA A 74 -0.13 9.12 19.36
N THR A 75 1.18 9.32 19.22
CA THR A 75 1.78 9.84 17.99
C THR A 75 3.01 9.04 17.59
N GLU A 76 3.00 8.58 16.35
CA GLU A 76 4.13 7.89 15.72
C GLU A 76 4.42 8.49 14.33
N ALA A 77 5.68 8.46 13.94
CA ALA A 77 6.11 8.77 12.59
C ALA A 77 6.97 7.66 12.03
N ARG A 78 7.07 7.62 10.72
CA ARG A 78 7.91 6.66 10.00
C ARG A 78 8.59 7.32 8.82
N LEU A 79 9.79 6.84 8.54
CA LEU A 79 10.54 7.12 7.33
C LEU A 79 10.96 5.77 6.75
N ALA A 80 10.62 5.50 5.51
CA ALA A 80 11.05 4.26 4.90
C ALA A 80 11.66 4.47 3.52
N TYR A 81 12.51 3.54 3.13
CA TYR A 81 13.14 3.45 1.82
C TYR A 81 13.02 2.01 1.34
N PHE A 82 12.61 1.84 0.10
CA PHE A 82 12.54 0.56 -0.57
C PHE A 82 13.18 0.66 -1.94
N ARG A 83 13.93 -0.36 -2.32
CA ARG A 83 14.48 -0.53 -3.66
C ARG A 83 13.98 -1.84 -4.23
N PHE A 84 13.33 -1.76 -5.36
CA PHE A 84 12.83 -2.87 -6.15
C PHE A 84 13.66 -2.97 -7.44
N SER A 85 14.26 -4.11 -7.69
CA SER A 85 15.05 -4.39 -8.88
C SER A 85 14.29 -5.38 -9.73
N ASP A 86 14.02 -5.03 -10.97
CA ASP A 86 13.42 -5.94 -11.94
C ASP A 86 14.46 -6.28 -13.00
N PRO A 87 14.97 -7.52 -13.03
CA PRO A 87 15.91 -7.94 -14.05
C PRO A 87 15.28 -8.00 -15.47
N ASP A 88 13.95 -7.98 -15.57
CA ASP A 88 13.23 -8.13 -16.84
C ASP A 88 12.73 -6.79 -17.44
N GLU A 89 13.17 -5.64 -16.95
CA GLU A 89 13.03 -4.27 -17.50
C GLU A 89 11.60 -3.68 -17.63
N SER A 90 10.53 -4.42 -17.42
CA SER A 90 9.25 -4.03 -17.99
C SER A 90 8.29 -3.31 -17.07
N VAL A 91 8.59 -3.17 -15.78
CA VAL A 91 7.60 -2.72 -14.79
C VAL A 91 7.70 -1.24 -14.46
N PHE A 92 8.84 -0.60 -14.72
CA PHE A 92 9.09 0.75 -14.25
C PHE A 92 9.09 1.77 -15.40
N TYR A 93 8.06 2.56 -15.42
CA TYR A 93 7.88 3.60 -16.41
C TYR A 93 8.87 4.76 -16.21
N GLY A 94 9.70 5.04 -17.22
CA GLY A 94 10.56 6.23 -17.21
C GLY A 94 11.63 6.23 -16.12
N THR A 95 12.17 5.08 -15.76
CA THR A 95 13.41 5.01 -14.98
C THR A 95 14.57 4.69 -15.92
N ASP A 96 15.58 5.53 -15.87
CA ASP A 96 16.85 5.25 -16.57
C ASP A 96 17.71 4.20 -15.83
N ASN A 97 17.15 3.56 -14.82
CA ASN A 97 17.83 2.62 -13.91
C ASN A 97 17.05 1.32 -13.81
N ASP A 98 17.78 0.23 -13.64
CA ASP A 98 17.26 -1.14 -13.44
C ASP A 98 16.48 -1.33 -12.12
N ALA A 99 16.11 -0.26 -11.45
CA ALA A 99 15.41 -0.35 -10.18
C ALA A 99 14.54 0.87 -9.87
N LEU A 100 13.36 0.62 -9.32
CA LEU A 100 12.53 1.65 -8.69
C LEU A 100 12.89 1.77 -7.21
N THR A 101 13.25 2.97 -6.79
CA THR A 101 13.41 3.29 -5.37
C THR A 101 12.27 4.18 -4.90
N ILE A 102 11.73 3.90 -3.73
CA ILE A 102 10.60 4.65 -3.16
C ILE A 102 10.95 5.09 -1.75
N TRP A 103 10.88 6.40 -1.53
CA TRP A 103 10.92 7.01 -0.21
C TRP A 103 9.51 7.28 0.28
N THR A 104 9.26 7.06 1.55
CA THR A 104 7.99 7.43 2.18
C THR A 104 8.23 8.03 3.55
N VAL A 105 7.47 9.06 3.85
CA VAL A 105 7.37 9.63 5.20
C VAL A 105 5.89 9.60 5.60
N GLY A 106 5.63 9.20 6.83
CA GLY A 106 4.27 9.11 7.35
C GLY A 106 4.19 9.53 8.81
N VAL A 107 3.04 10.02 9.19
CA VAL A 107 2.67 10.33 10.56
C VAL A 107 1.30 9.76 10.86
N LYS A 108 1.12 9.24 12.08
CA LYS A 108 -0.15 8.76 12.58
C LYS A 108 -0.34 9.23 14.02
N GLY A 109 -1.52 9.71 14.35
CA GLY A 109 -1.79 10.22 15.68
C GLY A 109 -3.23 10.01 16.14
N THR A 110 -3.41 9.70 17.42
CA THR A 110 -4.71 9.71 18.08
C THR A 110 -5.01 11.13 18.52
N VAL A 111 -5.93 11.79 17.84
CA VAL A 111 -6.27 13.22 18.04
C VAL A 111 -7.46 13.42 18.98
N ALA A 112 -8.27 12.38 19.17
CA ALA A 112 -9.36 12.34 20.14
C ALA A 112 -9.61 10.91 20.59
N LYS A 113 -10.45 10.72 21.61
CA LYS A 113 -10.85 9.39 22.06
C LYS A 113 -11.42 8.61 20.87
N GLN A 114 -10.74 7.52 20.49
CA GLN A 114 -11.11 6.65 19.38
C GLN A 114 -10.89 7.22 17.95
N LEU A 115 -10.39 8.45 17.77
CA LEU A 115 -10.12 9.02 16.46
C LEU A 115 -8.62 9.05 16.17
N VAL A 116 -8.21 8.34 15.15
CA VAL A 116 -6.84 8.28 14.65
C VAL A 116 -6.80 8.95 13.28
N LEU A 117 -5.84 9.86 13.08
CA LEU A 117 -5.52 10.44 11.78
C LEU A 117 -4.17 9.92 11.30
N ALA A 118 -4.03 9.76 9.99
CA ALA A 118 -2.78 9.36 9.35
C ALA A 118 -2.56 10.16 8.07
N ALA A 119 -1.29 10.46 7.78
CA ALA A 119 -0.87 11.08 6.54
C ALA A 119 0.44 10.45 6.08
N ASP A 120 0.53 10.16 4.79
CA ASP A 120 1.71 9.59 4.15
C ASP A 120 2.05 10.34 2.86
N TYR A 121 3.33 10.48 2.60
CA TYR A 121 3.86 10.98 1.35
C TYR A 121 4.86 9.97 0.77
N TYR A 122 4.86 9.84 -0.55
CA TYR A 122 5.66 8.90 -1.33
C TYR A 122 6.41 9.63 -2.44
N LYS A 123 7.63 9.22 -2.69
CA LYS A 123 8.44 9.73 -3.79
C LYS A 123 9.34 8.63 -4.33
N SER A 124 9.26 8.38 -5.63
CA SER A 124 10.20 7.48 -6.30
C SER A 124 11.29 8.21 -7.08
N ASN A 125 12.26 7.46 -7.58
CA ASN A 125 13.33 7.94 -8.45
C ASN A 125 12.93 8.01 -9.93
N ALA A 126 11.72 7.63 -10.30
CA ALA A 126 11.25 7.74 -11.67
C ALA A 126 11.26 9.21 -12.14
N ASN A 127 11.47 9.43 -13.43
CA ASN A 127 11.52 10.77 -14.01
C ASN A 127 10.16 11.47 -13.97
N ASP A 128 9.08 10.71 -14.14
CA ASP A 128 7.71 11.21 -14.13
C ASP A 128 6.78 10.29 -13.32
N GLN A 129 5.56 10.75 -13.03
CA GLN A 129 4.52 10.00 -12.30
C GLN A 129 5.05 9.39 -10.99
N ASN A 130 5.86 10.14 -10.24
CA ASN A 130 6.74 9.64 -9.20
C ASN A 130 6.37 10.05 -7.78
N LYS A 131 5.19 10.64 -7.58
CA LYS A 131 4.73 11.15 -6.28
C LYS A 131 3.43 10.50 -5.87
N GLY A 132 3.23 10.41 -4.56
CA GLY A 132 1.96 9.98 -4.00
C GLY A 132 1.75 10.56 -2.61
N TRP A 133 0.50 10.58 -2.18
CA TRP A 133 0.13 10.90 -0.81
C TRP A 133 -1.17 10.21 -0.45
N ALA A 134 -1.36 9.96 0.84
CA ALA A 134 -2.58 9.41 1.40
C ALA A 134 -2.92 10.11 2.71
N LEU A 135 -4.20 10.38 2.91
CA LEU A 135 -4.76 10.89 4.16
C LEU A 135 -5.81 9.92 4.65
N GLY A 136 -5.77 9.57 5.92
CA GLY A 136 -6.68 8.61 6.53
C GLY A 136 -7.22 9.08 7.86
N ALA A 137 -8.45 8.68 8.14
CA ALA A 137 -9.06 8.78 9.45
C ALA A 137 -9.72 7.45 9.82
N GLN A 138 -9.57 7.03 11.07
CA GLN A 138 -10.19 5.85 11.62
C GLN A 138 -10.86 6.19 12.95
N TRP A 139 -12.13 5.84 13.08
CA TRP A 139 -12.86 5.98 14.32
C TRP A 139 -13.25 4.63 14.88
N GLY A 140 -12.93 4.41 16.15
CA GLY A 140 -13.10 3.13 16.81
C GLY A 140 -11.88 2.22 16.66
N LYS A 141 -12.03 0.99 17.09
CA LYS A 141 -11.05 -0.07 16.94
C LYS A 141 -11.74 -1.42 17.02
N ALA A 142 -11.88 -2.09 15.91
CA ALA A 142 -12.23 -3.50 15.89
C ALA A 142 -11.08 -4.32 16.46
N THR A 143 -11.42 -5.30 17.28
CA THR A 143 -10.44 -6.18 17.94
C THR A 143 -10.96 -7.61 17.90
N PRO A 144 -10.25 -8.58 17.31
CA PRO A 144 -10.74 -9.95 17.13
C PRO A 144 -11.20 -10.62 18.43
N ALA A 145 -10.52 -10.32 19.55
CA ALA A 145 -10.85 -10.88 20.86
C ALA A 145 -12.12 -10.29 21.50
N LYS A 146 -12.63 -9.15 21.02
CA LYS A 146 -13.76 -8.43 21.63
C LYS A 146 -14.95 -8.39 20.69
N VAL A 147 -15.88 -9.31 20.89
CA VAL A 147 -17.16 -9.33 20.16
C VAL A 147 -17.90 -8.02 20.29
N GLY A 148 -18.48 -7.51 19.18
CA GLY A 148 -19.17 -6.23 19.13
C GLY A 148 -18.23 -5.03 18.98
N SER A 149 -16.91 -5.20 18.99
CA SER A 149 -15.99 -4.09 18.66
C SER A 149 -16.02 -3.80 17.18
N TRP A 150 -15.88 -2.52 16.85
CA TRP A 150 -15.97 -2.03 15.48
C TRP A 150 -15.04 -0.85 15.24
N ASP A 151 -14.77 -0.57 13.99
CA ASP A 151 -14.24 0.71 13.54
C ASP A 151 -14.83 1.11 12.19
N LEU A 152 -14.72 2.40 11.90
CA LEU A 152 -14.98 2.99 10.60
C LEU A 152 -13.71 3.67 10.14
N PHE A 153 -13.39 3.55 8.86
CA PHE A 153 -12.24 4.23 8.30
C PHE A 153 -12.55 4.87 6.96
N VAL A 154 -11.89 5.97 6.70
CA VAL A 154 -11.89 6.64 5.41
C VAL A 154 -10.46 6.99 5.05
N LYS A 155 -10.09 6.77 3.81
CA LYS A 155 -8.80 7.14 3.25
C LYS A 155 -9.02 7.80 1.89
N TYR A 156 -8.40 8.94 1.66
CA TYR A 156 -8.21 9.49 0.34
C TYR A 156 -6.75 9.35 -0.04
N LEU A 157 -6.51 8.92 -1.27
CA LEU A 157 -5.16 8.78 -1.79
C LEU A 157 -5.06 9.32 -3.21
N LYS A 158 -3.86 9.80 -3.54
CA LYS A 158 -3.42 10.08 -4.89
C LYS A 158 -2.01 9.52 -5.03
N MET A 159 -1.87 8.49 -5.83
CA MET A 159 -0.62 7.79 -6.08
C MET A 159 -0.38 7.82 -7.59
N ASP A 160 0.67 8.48 -8.01
CA ASP A 160 1.10 8.46 -9.42
C ASP A 160 1.64 7.07 -9.78
N ALA A 161 1.64 6.72 -11.06
CA ALA A 161 1.89 5.37 -11.57
C ALA A 161 3.21 4.75 -11.08
N ASN A 162 4.26 5.55 -10.94
CA ASN A 162 5.59 5.10 -10.50
C ASN A 162 5.86 5.35 -9.01
N SER A 163 4.85 5.65 -8.19
CA SER A 163 5.00 5.87 -6.75
C SER A 163 4.78 4.62 -5.90
N TYR A 164 4.45 3.49 -6.53
CA TYR A 164 4.21 2.18 -5.89
C TYR A 164 4.50 1.04 -6.85
N ILE A 165 4.60 -0.19 -6.36
CA ILE A 165 4.76 -1.40 -7.17
C ILE A 165 3.42 -2.13 -7.32
N ALA A 166 2.79 -2.43 -6.20
CA ALA A 166 1.51 -3.12 -6.14
C ALA A 166 0.71 -2.54 -4.97
N ASN A 167 -0.40 -1.90 -5.25
CA ASN A 167 -1.23 -1.30 -4.20
C ASN A 167 -2.45 -2.18 -3.93
N GLY A 168 -2.45 -2.87 -2.79
CA GLY A 168 -3.51 -3.79 -2.39
C GLY A 168 -4.86 -3.15 -2.09
N GLN A 169 -4.94 -1.84 -2.03
CA GLN A 169 -6.22 -1.14 -1.86
C GLN A 169 -7.07 -1.17 -3.13
N LEU A 170 -6.51 -1.63 -4.25
CA LEU A 170 -7.09 -1.46 -5.58
C LEU A 170 -6.89 -2.69 -6.48
N GLU A 171 -6.54 -3.82 -5.88
CA GLU A 171 -6.13 -5.05 -6.58
C GLU A 171 -7.09 -5.55 -7.64
N SER A 172 -8.35 -5.18 -7.58
CA SER A 172 -9.34 -5.94 -8.34
C SER A 172 -9.56 -5.45 -9.75
N VAL A 173 -9.23 -4.21 -10.13
CA VAL A 173 -9.75 -3.66 -11.39
C VAL A 173 -8.84 -2.69 -12.14
N MET A 174 -7.84 -2.08 -11.51
CA MET A 174 -6.93 -1.16 -12.20
C MET A 174 -5.60 -1.80 -12.52
N SER A 175 -5.10 -1.54 -13.71
CA SER A 175 -3.73 -1.86 -14.05
C SER A 175 -2.81 -1.17 -13.03
N LYS A 176 -1.92 -1.95 -12.48
CA LYS A 176 -1.06 -1.55 -11.36
C LYS A 176 -0.16 -0.34 -11.66
N ASN A 177 -0.04 0.03 -12.92
CA ASN A 177 0.85 1.11 -13.40
C ASN A 177 0.09 2.35 -13.88
N GLU A 178 -1.19 2.48 -13.64
CA GLU A 178 -1.99 3.64 -14.09
C GLU A 178 -2.07 4.76 -13.06
N GLY A 179 -1.50 4.55 -11.89
CA GLY A 179 -1.68 5.48 -10.78
C GLY A 179 -3.13 5.53 -10.32
N ILE A 180 -3.39 6.14 -9.18
CA ILE A 180 -4.68 6.06 -8.51
C ILE A 180 -4.99 7.35 -7.77
N LYS A 181 -6.22 7.82 -7.84
CA LYS A 181 -6.75 8.85 -6.94
C LYS A 181 -8.18 8.53 -6.55
N GLY A 182 -8.55 8.76 -5.30
CA GLY A 182 -9.93 8.58 -4.84
C GLY A 182 -10.05 8.13 -3.40
N TRP A 183 -11.21 7.58 -3.08
CA TRP A 183 -11.65 7.26 -1.73
C TRP A 183 -11.71 5.77 -1.49
N ASN A 184 -11.24 5.37 -0.30
CA ASN A 184 -11.54 4.08 0.31
C ASN A 184 -12.33 4.35 1.59
N ILE A 185 -13.49 3.75 1.74
CA ILE A 185 -14.35 3.90 2.92
C ILE A 185 -14.72 2.50 3.37
N GLY A 186 -14.55 2.20 4.65
CA GLY A 186 -14.85 0.86 5.12
C GLY A 186 -15.15 0.79 6.61
N ALA A 187 -15.53 -0.41 7.03
CA ALA A 187 -15.81 -0.75 8.41
C ALA A 187 -15.34 -2.17 8.71
N ASP A 188 -14.83 -2.36 9.91
CA ASP A 188 -14.57 -3.67 10.50
C ASP A 188 -15.51 -3.89 11.69
N TYR A 189 -16.05 -5.11 11.86
CA TYR A 189 -16.90 -5.50 12.96
C TYR A 189 -16.57 -6.91 13.44
N THR A 190 -16.35 -7.09 14.74
CA THR A 190 -16.10 -8.41 15.35
C THR A 190 -17.42 -9.09 15.67
N ILE A 191 -17.84 -10.02 14.81
CA ILE A 191 -19.11 -10.75 14.90
C ILE A 191 -19.10 -11.89 15.93
N ALA A 192 -17.95 -12.53 16.08
CA ALA A 192 -17.70 -13.55 17.10
C ALA A 192 -16.23 -13.47 17.54
N LYS A 193 -15.88 -14.12 18.64
CA LYS A 193 -14.48 -14.18 19.09
C LYS A 193 -13.60 -14.72 17.96
N ASN A 194 -12.59 -13.93 17.60
CA ASN A 194 -11.65 -14.22 16.52
C ASN A 194 -12.26 -14.25 15.11
N ILE A 195 -13.50 -13.76 14.91
CA ILE A 195 -14.13 -13.64 13.60
C ILE A 195 -14.54 -12.20 13.36
N MET A 196 -13.94 -11.59 12.32
CA MET A 196 -14.22 -10.21 11.95
C MET A 196 -14.80 -10.13 10.53
N ALA A 197 -15.86 -9.36 10.38
CA ALA A 197 -16.38 -8.96 9.07
C ALA A 197 -15.77 -7.61 8.67
N LYS A 198 -15.38 -7.50 7.41
CA LYS A 198 -14.94 -6.25 6.79
C LYS A 198 -15.82 -5.91 5.60
N VAL A 199 -16.15 -4.64 5.46
CA VAL A 199 -16.75 -4.06 4.26
C VAL A 199 -15.87 -2.90 3.83
N LEU A 200 -15.51 -2.86 2.54
CA LEU A 200 -14.69 -1.80 1.95
C LEU A 200 -15.32 -1.36 0.63
N TYR A 201 -15.57 -0.08 0.48
CA TYR A 201 -15.99 0.54 -0.76
C TYR A 201 -14.88 1.45 -1.30
N ASN A 202 -14.47 1.18 -2.51
CA ASN A 202 -13.49 1.97 -3.27
C ASN A 202 -14.21 2.75 -4.36
N ASN A 203 -13.95 4.05 -4.43
CA ASN A 203 -14.36 4.91 -5.53
C ASN A 203 -13.13 5.69 -5.99
N THR A 204 -12.50 5.20 -7.02
CA THR A 204 -11.19 5.64 -7.48
C THR A 204 -11.17 5.86 -8.98
N LYS A 205 -10.18 6.60 -9.43
CA LYS A 205 -9.92 6.92 -10.82
C LYS A 205 -8.43 6.77 -11.09
N SER A 206 -8.05 6.30 -12.28
CA SER A 206 -6.65 6.30 -12.68
C SER A 206 -6.10 7.73 -12.79
N THR A 207 -4.82 7.91 -12.55
CA THR A 207 -4.15 9.20 -12.80
C THR A 207 -3.67 9.32 -14.25
N VAL A 208 -3.49 8.17 -14.91
CA VAL A 208 -3.16 8.04 -16.34
C VAL A 208 -4.22 7.15 -16.98
N GLY A 209 -4.79 7.52 -18.11
CA GLY A 209 -5.76 6.70 -18.85
C GLY A 209 -7.24 6.93 -18.50
N ASP A 210 -7.55 7.80 -17.56
CA ASP A 210 -8.91 8.30 -17.24
C ASP A 210 -9.98 7.22 -16.98
N LYS A 211 -9.58 6.11 -16.33
CA LYS A 211 -10.49 5.03 -15.97
C LYS A 211 -11.09 5.25 -14.60
N ASP A 212 -12.40 5.17 -14.50
CA ASP A 212 -13.13 5.16 -13.23
C ASP A 212 -13.31 3.73 -12.73
N GLN A 213 -13.19 3.58 -11.42
CA GLN A 213 -13.39 2.31 -10.74
C GLN A 213 -14.23 2.48 -9.48
N ARG A 214 -15.21 1.59 -9.34
CA ARG A 214 -15.98 1.41 -8.11
C ARG A 214 -15.98 -0.06 -7.75
N CYS A 215 -15.63 -0.36 -6.52
CA CYS A 215 -15.57 -1.73 -6.03
C CYS A 215 -16.11 -1.80 -4.61
N LEU A 216 -16.99 -2.75 -4.36
CA LEU A 216 -17.41 -3.15 -3.02
C LEU A 216 -16.74 -4.48 -2.71
N TRP A 217 -15.92 -4.48 -1.66
CA TRP A 217 -15.25 -5.67 -1.16
C TRP A 217 -15.81 -6.05 0.21
N THR A 218 -16.10 -7.32 0.40
CA THR A 218 -16.51 -7.87 1.69
C THR A 218 -15.66 -9.09 2.01
N SER A 219 -15.28 -9.25 3.27
CA SER A 219 -14.51 -10.42 3.71
C SER A 219 -14.82 -10.81 5.16
N LEU A 220 -14.58 -12.07 5.47
CA LEU A 220 -14.56 -12.61 6.83
C LEU A 220 -13.12 -13.04 7.15
N HIS A 221 -12.61 -12.53 8.26
CA HIS A 221 -11.28 -12.86 8.76
C HIS A 221 -11.40 -13.77 9.98
N PHE A 222 -10.78 -14.94 9.92
CA PHE A 222 -10.71 -15.91 10.99
C PHE A 222 -9.29 -15.85 11.58
N ASN A 223 -9.18 -15.60 12.89
CA ASN A 223 -7.90 -15.51 13.62
C ASN A 223 -7.79 -16.72 14.53
N PHE A 224 -6.80 -17.55 14.33
CA PHE A 224 -6.56 -18.80 15.08
C PHE A 224 -5.41 -18.63 16.06
#